data_258c6db2ab56e8d259f3bbdab9e78e63
#
_entry.id   258c6db2ab56e8d259f3bbdab9e78e63
#
_cell.length_a   1.000
_cell.length_b   1.000
_cell.length_c   1.000
_cell.angle_alpha   90.00
_cell.angle_beta   90.00
_cell.angle_gamma   90.00
#
_symmetry.space_group_name_H-M   'P 1'
#
loop_
_entity.id
_entity.type
_entity.pdbx_description
1 polymer ?
#
loop_
_entity_poly.entity_id
_entity_poly.type
_entity_poly.pdbx_seq_one_letter_code
_entity_poly.pdbx_strand_id
1 'polypeptide(L)'
;MSNVDEVLSLILKEPKQDGVDFSEYDLNGANINGASFVYSTFLKSNINDSELTAVNFSQASMEGSSLKNSKITDVDFTGTNLTEVNFEETTFTNCNFKNVTAENCELTSAKFIKCNLRGSNLNHSNLYSTSFEECDLSFSRLMYSYMKQVEIKISKMRGTNARGSDLSFSKVEETDLSGSILKYSDLSSCTFKEVKLSNANLIGANLKDAFCSGVQLDEANLEGADLTYANLEGSNLQNSFFLEANLHGTNFTNANLSDAYLVDANISKAITKGANLENTILQ
;
A
#
# COMPACT_ATOMS: atom_id res chain seq x y z
N MET A 1 -5.84 25.94 -26.63
CA MET A 1 -6.48 25.63 -25.34
C MET A 1 -7.93 25.33 -25.64
N SER A 2 -8.37 24.09 -25.51
CA SER A 2 -9.79 23.76 -25.61
C SER A 2 -10.48 24.39 -24.40
N ASN A 3 -11.62 25.05 -24.67
CA ASN A 3 -12.43 25.62 -23.60
C ASN A 3 -13.05 24.47 -22.80
N VAL A 4 -12.75 24.36 -21.52
CA VAL A 4 -13.29 23.32 -20.62
C VAL A 4 -14.80 23.17 -20.80
N ASP A 5 -15.51 24.28 -20.87
CA ASP A 5 -16.97 24.31 -21.02
C ASP A 5 -17.45 23.64 -22.33
N GLU A 6 -16.70 23.78 -23.41
CA GLU A 6 -17.04 23.18 -24.71
C GLU A 6 -16.88 21.64 -24.65
N VAL A 7 -15.79 21.17 -24.07
CA VAL A 7 -15.53 19.72 -23.87
C VAL A 7 -16.55 19.12 -22.92
N LEU A 8 -16.82 19.76 -21.78
CA LEU A 8 -17.83 19.30 -20.83
C LEU A 8 -19.24 19.28 -21.47
N SER A 9 -19.59 20.29 -22.31
CA SER A 9 -20.84 20.29 -23.05
C SER A 9 -20.95 19.11 -24.01
N LEU A 10 -19.85 18.70 -24.64
CA LEU A 10 -19.81 17.53 -25.51
C LEU A 10 -20.04 16.25 -24.69
N ILE A 11 -19.29 16.06 -23.59
CA ILE A 11 -19.43 14.90 -22.69
C ILE A 11 -20.85 14.79 -22.13
N LEU A 12 -21.47 15.91 -21.76
CA LEU A 12 -22.84 15.93 -21.24
C LEU A 12 -23.88 15.53 -22.28
N LYS A 13 -23.66 15.86 -23.57
CA LYS A 13 -24.56 15.49 -24.65
C LYS A 13 -24.37 14.02 -25.07
N GLU A 14 -23.16 13.58 -25.13
CA GLU A 14 -22.76 12.23 -25.52
C GLU A 14 -21.84 11.65 -24.44
N PRO A 15 -22.37 11.01 -23.37
CA PRO A 15 -21.55 10.53 -22.27
C PRO A 15 -20.66 9.33 -22.63
N LYS A 16 -20.85 8.74 -23.81
CA LYS A 16 -19.99 7.67 -24.32
C LYS A 16 -18.91 8.24 -25.23
N GLN A 17 -17.71 8.43 -24.68
CA GLN A 17 -16.54 8.99 -25.34
C GLN A 17 -15.43 7.94 -25.49
N ASP A 18 -15.80 6.67 -25.75
CA ASP A 18 -14.86 5.55 -25.83
C ASP A 18 -13.89 5.71 -27.02
N GLY A 19 -12.59 5.49 -26.78
CA GLY A 19 -11.53 5.58 -27.79
C GLY A 19 -11.21 7.00 -28.24
N VAL A 20 -11.72 8.04 -27.57
CA VAL A 20 -11.44 9.44 -27.91
C VAL A 20 -10.12 9.89 -27.30
N ASP A 21 -9.41 10.76 -27.99
CA ASP A 21 -8.16 11.36 -27.54
C ASP A 21 -8.42 12.73 -26.88
N PHE A 22 -8.15 12.80 -25.57
CA PHE A 22 -8.20 13.99 -24.74
C PHE A 22 -6.81 14.41 -24.24
N SER A 23 -5.75 13.98 -24.91
CA SER A 23 -4.38 14.29 -24.51
C SER A 23 -4.12 15.79 -24.50
N GLU A 24 -3.38 16.26 -23.46
CA GLU A 24 -3.03 17.66 -23.25
C GLU A 24 -4.24 18.61 -23.03
N TYR A 25 -5.46 18.04 -22.83
CA TYR A 25 -6.63 18.86 -22.52
C TYR A 25 -6.54 19.43 -21.10
N ASP A 26 -6.97 20.66 -20.95
CA ASP A 26 -7.21 21.28 -19.65
C ASP A 26 -8.67 21.07 -19.25
N LEU A 27 -8.89 20.17 -18.30
CA LEU A 27 -10.18 19.82 -17.71
C LEU A 27 -10.23 20.20 -16.22
N ASN A 28 -9.40 21.17 -15.81
CA ASN A 28 -9.34 21.60 -14.41
C ASN A 28 -10.72 22.04 -13.91
N GLY A 29 -11.09 21.58 -12.73
CA GLY A 29 -12.41 21.88 -12.12
C GLY A 29 -13.59 21.17 -12.80
N ALA A 30 -13.34 20.16 -13.65
CA ALA A 30 -14.39 19.44 -14.34
C ALA A 30 -15.32 18.71 -13.37
N ASN A 31 -16.64 18.77 -13.63
CA ASN A 31 -17.63 17.94 -12.96
C ASN A 31 -18.22 16.96 -13.97
N ILE A 32 -17.80 15.69 -13.88
CA ILE A 32 -18.20 14.66 -14.84
C ILE A 32 -18.93 13.53 -14.11
N ASN A 33 -20.13 13.22 -14.56
CA ASN A 33 -20.96 12.18 -13.98
C ASN A 33 -21.47 11.20 -15.04
N GLY A 34 -21.26 9.89 -14.80
CA GLY A 34 -21.82 8.82 -15.63
C GLY A 34 -21.22 8.69 -17.03
N ALA A 35 -20.05 9.29 -17.29
CA ALA A 35 -19.40 9.19 -18.59
C ALA A 35 -18.57 7.91 -18.76
N SER A 36 -18.43 7.47 -20.01
CA SER A 36 -17.54 6.35 -20.40
C SER A 36 -16.41 6.84 -21.29
N PHE A 37 -15.19 6.47 -20.92
CA PHE A 37 -13.94 6.78 -21.61
C PHE A 37 -13.10 5.51 -21.82
N VAL A 38 -13.77 4.40 -22.07
CA VAL A 38 -13.10 3.11 -22.28
C VAL A 38 -12.16 3.19 -23.49
N TYR A 39 -10.89 2.74 -23.31
CA TYR A 39 -9.83 2.87 -24.33
C TYR A 39 -9.48 4.31 -24.77
N SER A 40 -9.94 5.32 -24.06
CA SER A 40 -9.61 6.72 -24.37
C SER A 40 -8.21 7.10 -23.89
N THR A 41 -7.70 8.21 -24.41
CA THR A 41 -6.37 8.70 -24.09
C THR A 41 -6.45 10.07 -23.43
N PHE A 42 -5.73 10.23 -22.31
CA PHE A 42 -5.64 11.46 -21.51
C PHE A 42 -4.19 11.81 -21.19
N LEU A 43 -3.27 11.58 -22.13
CA LEU A 43 -1.84 11.81 -21.88
C LEU A 43 -1.59 13.27 -21.49
N LYS A 44 -0.93 13.47 -20.35
CA LYS A 44 -0.55 14.81 -19.84
C LYS A 44 -1.73 15.79 -19.71
N SER A 45 -2.96 15.29 -19.57
CA SER A 45 -4.13 16.14 -19.34
C SER A 45 -4.13 16.69 -17.92
N ASN A 46 -4.70 17.87 -17.77
CA ASN A 46 -4.94 18.49 -16.46
C ASN A 46 -6.41 18.27 -16.06
N ILE A 47 -6.63 17.41 -15.04
CA ILE A 47 -7.96 17.09 -14.49
C ILE A 47 -7.98 17.45 -12.98
N ASN A 48 -7.19 18.43 -12.57
CA ASN A 48 -7.09 18.85 -11.17
C ASN A 48 -8.39 19.45 -10.65
N ASP A 49 -8.55 19.46 -9.33
CA ASP A 49 -9.67 20.12 -8.65
C ASP A 49 -11.05 19.65 -9.15
N SER A 50 -11.13 18.43 -9.72
CA SER A 50 -12.31 17.90 -10.41
C SER A 50 -13.16 17.00 -9.51
N GLU A 51 -14.45 16.89 -9.85
CA GLU A 51 -15.38 15.93 -9.25
C GLU A 51 -15.82 14.92 -10.31
N LEU A 52 -15.38 13.65 -10.16
CA LEU A 52 -15.71 12.57 -11.07
C LEU A 52 -16.58 11.55 -10.35
N THR A 53 -17.77 11.27 -10.89
CA THR A 53 -18.68 10.31 -10.26
C THR A 53 -19.21 9.31 -11.29
N ALA A 54 -19.17 8.02 -10.95
CA ALA A 54 -19.66 6.93 -11.80
C ALA A 54 -19.08 6.95 -13.24
N VAL A 55 -17.80 7.32 -13.36
CA VAL A 55 -17.08 7.40 -14.63
C VAL A 55 -16.35 6.07 -14.91
N ASN A 56 -16.30 5.66 -16.17
CA ASN A 56 -15.57 4.50 -16.60
C ASN A 56 -14.34 4.87 -17.44
N PHE A 57 -13.13 4.70 -16.86
CA PHE A 57 -11.84 4.84 -17.54
C PHE A 57 -11.17 3.49 -17.82
N SER A 58 -11.92 2.37 -17.76
CA SER A 58 -11.30 1.06 -17.96
C SER A 58 -10.54 0.98 -19.27
N GLN A 59 -9.31 0.42 -19.22
CA GLN A 59 -8.39 0.28 -20.35
C GLN A 59 -7.94 1.63 -20.99
N ALA A 60 -8.24 2.76 -20.37
CA ALA A 60 -7.77 4.07 -20.85
C ALA A 60 -6.26 4.26 -20.61
N SER A 61 -5.66 5.26 -21.24
CA SER A 61 -4.30 5.72 -20.94
C SER A 61 -4.33 7.15 -20.40
N MET A 62 -3.84 7.33 -19.18
CA MET A 62 -3.79 8.64 -18.51
C MET A 62 -2.34 9.01 -18.11
N GLU A 63 -1.35 8.43 -18.79
CA GLU A 63 0.08 8.61 -18.48
C GLU A 63 0.47 10.08 -18.40
N GLY A 64 1.17 10.44 -17.29
CA GLY A 64 1.64 11.80 -17.04
C GLY A 64 0.55 12.84 -16.81
N SER A 65 -0.73 12.42 -16.68
CA SER A 65 -1.84 13.35 -16.38
C SER A 65 -1.85 13.76 -14.91
N SER A 66 -2.67 14.75 -14.57
CA SER A 66 -2.83 15.20 -13.20
C SER A 66 -4.30 15.25 -12.79
N LEU A 67 -4.62 14.63 -11.65
CA LEU A 67 -5.92 14.65 -10.99
C LEU A 67 -5.78 15.16 -9.55
N LYS A 68 -4.76 15.99 -9.30
CA LYS A 68 -4.48 16.55 -7.99
C LYS A 68 -5.72 17.19 -7.36
N ASN A 69 -5.88 17.04 -6.03
CA ASN A 69 -6.94 17.66 -5.24
C ASN A 69 -8.36 17.35 -5.74
N SER A 70 -8.55 16.21 -6.42
CA SER A 70 -9.83 15.83 -6.99
C SER A 70 -10.62 14.92 -6.06
N LYS A 71 -11.94 14.88 -6.26
CA LYS A 71 -12.85 13.96 -5.58
C LYS A 71 -13.42 12.97 -6.59
N ILE A 72 -13.12 11.71 -6.39
CA ILE A 72 -13.38 10.64 -7.35
C ILE A 72 -14.19 9.54 -6.67
N THR A 73 -15.42 9.32 -7.14
CA THR A 73 -16.38 8.41 -6.49
C THR A 73 -16.98 7.44 -7.49
N ASP A 74 -17.05 6.15 -7.14
CA ASP A 74 -17.65 5.09 -7.97
C ASP A 74 -17.02 4.98 -9.38
N VAL A 75 -15.71 5.26 -9.51
CA VAL A 75 -15.02 5.28 -10.81
C VAL A 75 -14.32 3.94 -11.07
N ASP A 76 -14.43 3.46 -12.32
CA ASP A 76 -13.74 2.26 -12.78
C ASP A 76 -12.46 2.60 -13.56
N PHE A 77 -11.30 2.28 -12.98
CA PHE A 77 -9.98 2.37 -13.59
C PHE A 77 -9.42 1.00 -14.00
N THR A 78 -10.22 -0.06 -14.08
CA THR A 78 -9.71 -1.41 -14.35
C THR A 78 -8.80 -1.44 -15.58
N GLY A 79 -7.55 -1.89 -15.39
CA GLY A 79 -6.56 -2.03 -16.46
C GLY A 79 -6.09 -0.71 -17.09
N THR A 80 -6.40 0.44 -16.50
CA THR A 80 -5.95 1.76 -16.96
C THR A 80 -4.44 1.90 -16.80
N ASN A 81 -3.78 2.54 -17.76
CA ASN A 81 -2.41 3.02 -17.60
C ASN A 81 -2.42 4.38 -16.89
N LEU A 82 -1.94 4.39 -15.63
CA LEU A 82 -1.83 5.55 -14.76
C LEU A 82 -0.36 5.92 -14.48
N THR A 83 0.59 5.45 -15.30
CA THR A 83 2.03 5.72 -15.09
C THR A 83 2.29 7.22 -14.99
N GLU A 84 3.09 7.62 -14.00
CA GLU A 84 3.48 9.03 -13.75
C GLU A 84 2.30 9.99 -13.49
N VAL A 85 1.12 9.47 -13.11
CA VAL A 85 -0.04 10.32 -12.79
C VAL A 85 0.17 11.02 -11.44
N ASN A 86 -0.21 12.29 -11.37
CA ASN A 86 -0.26 13.03 -10.13
C ASN A 86 -1.67 12.95 -9.50
N PHE A 87 -1.76 12.28 -8.34
CA PHE A 87 -2.94 12.14 -7.51
C PHE A 87 -2.80 12.80 -6.13
N GLU A 88 -1.84 13.73 -5.97
CA GLU A 88 -1.60 14.41 -4.70
C GLU A 88 -2.92 14.97 -4.14
N GLU A 89 -3.18 14.73 -2.84
CA GLU A 89 -4.38 15.19 -2.12
C GLU A 89 -5.74 14.72 -2.70
N THR A 90 -5.73 13.78 -3.64
CA THR A 90 -6.96 13.24 -4.24
C THR A 90 -7.66 12.27 -3.30
N THR A 91 -9.00 12.35 -3.27
CA THR A 91 -9.82 11.39 -2.50
C THR A 91 -10.58 10.46 -3.44
N PHE A 92 -10.34 9.15 -3.26
CA PHE A 92 -11.03 8.09 -3.98
C PHE A 92 -12.00 7.38 -3.05
N THR A 93 -13.27 7.24 -3.45
CA THR A 93 -14.28 6.50 -2.70
C THR A 93 -14.92 5.45 -3.59
N ASN A 94 -14.93 4.19 -3.15
CA ASN A 94 -15.54 3.07 -3.85
C ASN A 94 -15.04 2.89 -5.31
N CYS A 95 -13.77 3.20 -5.57
CA CYS A 95 -13.18 3.13 -6.91
C CYS A 95 -12.51 1.76 -7.17
N ASN A 96 -12.50 1.35 -8.44
CA ASN A 96 -11.91 0.10 -8.88
C ASN A 96 -10.59 0.35 -9.64
N PHE A 97 -9.46 0.01 -9.01
CA PHE A 97 -8.10 0.09 -9.56
C PHE A 97 -7.52 -1.30 -9.87
N LYS A 98 -8.37 -2.30 -10.08
CA LYS A 98 -7.89 -3.66 -10.33
C LYS A 98 -7.00 -3.71 -11.57
N ASN A 99 -5.78 -4.30 -11.40
CA ASN A 99 -4.80 -4.51 -12.45
C ASN A 99 -4.36 -3.22 -13.19
N VAL A 100 -4.43 -2.06 -12.56
CA VAL A 100 -3.86 -0.82 -13.13
C VAL A 100 -2.34 -0.89 -13.18
N THR A 101 -1.75 -0.21 -14.17
CA THR A 101 -0.35 0.17 -14.15
C THR A 101 -0.25 1.60 -13.65
N ALA A 102 0.33 1.80 -12.46
CA ALA A 102 0.42 3.09 -11.76
C ALA A 102 1.85 3.28 -11.21
N GLU A 103 2.85 2.99 -12.04
CA GLU A 103 4.26 3.18 -11.68
C GLU A 103 4.64 4.65 -11.64
N ASN A 104 5.54 5.01 -10.72
CA ASN A 104 6.06 6.38 -10.55
C ASN A 104 4.97 7.44 -10.29
N CYS A 105 3.84 7.06 -9.70
CA CYS A 105 2.77 8.00 -9.36
C CYS A 105 3.12 8.88 -8.17
N GLU A 106 2.59 10.11 -8.17
CA GLU A 106 2.58 10.99 -7.01
C GLU A 106 1.23 10.84 -6.27
N LEU A 107 1.27 10.29 -5.06
CA LEU A 107 0.10 9.97 -4.24
C LEU A 107 0.16 10.61 -2.85
N THR A 108 1.05 11.60 -2.66
CA THR A 108 1.20 12.27 -1.37
C THR A 108 -0.15 12.74 -0.84
N SER A 109 -0.46 12.33 0.39
CA SER A 109 -1.72 12.67 1.08
C SER A 109 -3.01 12.22 0.37
N ALA A 110 -2.91 11.35 -0.62
CA ALA A 110 -4.10 10.77 -1.27
C ALA A 110 -4.88 9.86 -0.29
N LYS A 111 -6.18 9.76 -0.48
CA LYS A 111 -7.06 8.95 0.37
C LYS A 111 -7.83 7.95 -0.47
N PHE A 112 -7.72 6.68 -0.09
CA PHE A 112 -8.47 5.58 -0.70
C PHE A 112 -9.44 5.00 0.33
N ILE A 113 -10.74 5.06 0.04
CA ILE A 113 -11.80 4.58 0.93
C ILE A 113 -12.62 3.55 0.16
N LYS A 114 -12.68 2.32 0.65
CA LYS A 114 -13.42 1.20 0.04
C LYS A 114 -13.02 0.89 -1.41
N CYS A 115 -11.73 1.11 -1.72
CA CYS A 115 -11.23 0.93 -3.08
C CYS A 115 -10.67 -0.49 -3.30
N ASN A 116 -10.79 -0.97 -4.54
CA ASN A 116 -10.21 -2.22 -4.98
C ASN A 116 -8.92 -1.95 -5.78
N LEU A 117 -7.75 -2.18 -5.16
CA LEU A 117 -6.43 -2.04 -5.81
C LEU A 117 -5.78 -3.42 -6.07
N ARG A 118 -6.57 -4.49 -6.12
CA ARG A 118 -6.07 -5.85 -6.28
C ARG A 118 -5.27 -6.00 -7.57
N GLY A 119 -4.02 -6.51 -7.43
CA GLY A 119 -3.11 -6.72 -8.56
C GLY A 119 -2.58 -5.45 -9.22
N SER A 120 -2.83 -4.27 -8.64
CA SER A 120 -2.29 -3.00 -9.14
C SER A 120 -0.76 -2.95 -9.05
N ASN A 121 -0.13 -2.21 -9.93
CA ASN A 121 1.29 -1.96 -9.94
C ASN A 121 1.58 -0.49 -9.58
N LEU A 122 2.03 -0.27 -8.35
CA LEU A 122 2.36 1.03 -7.76
C LEU A 122 3.89 1.14 -7.48
N ASN A 123 4.72 0.36 -8.18
CA ASN A 123 6.17 0.40 -7.96
C ASN A 123 6.73 1.82 -8.13
N HIS A 124 7.74 2.14 -7.32
CA HIS A 124 8.47 3.42 -7.38
C HIS A 124 7.60 4.67 -7.15
N SER A 125 6.36 4.52 -6.66
CA SER A 125 5.45 5.64 -6.42
C SER A 125 5.73 6.32 -5.07
N ASN A 126 5.39 7.59 -4.99
CA ASN A 126 5.39 8.36 -3.76
C ASN A 126 4.02 8.29 -3.09
N LEU A 127 3.94 7.56 -1.98
CA LEU A 127 2.72 7.40 -1.17
C LEU A 127 2.88 8.07 0.22
N TYR A 128 3.70 9.09 0.33
CA TYR A 128 3.90 9.79 1.61
C TYR A 128 2.56 10.25 2.22
N SER A 129 2.30 9.87 3.47
CA SER A 129 1.06 10.20 4.19
C SER A 129 -0.25 9.78 3.47
N THR A 130 -0.19 8.83 2.54
CA THR A 130 -1.38 8.25 1.91
C THR A 130 -2.19 7.44 2.92
N SER A 131 -3.51 7.41 2.78
CA SER A 131 -4.36 6.56 3.60
C SER A 131 -5.16 5.54 2.78
N PHE A 132 -5.28 4.31 3.32
CA PHE A 132 -6.10 3.22 2.78
C PHE A 132 -7.05 2.74 3.87
N GLU A 133 -8.34 2.90 3.67
CA GLU A 133 -9.39 2.46 4.59
C GLU A 133 -10.37 1.52 3.89
N GLU A 134 -10.59 0.34 4.47
CA GLU A 134 -11.46 -0.71 3.91
C GLU A 134 -11.09 -1.12 2.46
N CYS A 135 -9.79 -1.09 2.12
CA CYS A 135 -9.30 -1.34 0.76
C CYS A 135 -8.82 -2.78 0.55
N ASP A 136 -8.84 -3.25 -0.70
CA ASP A 136 -8.19 -4.50 -1.11
C ASP A 136 -6.97 -4.22 -2.01
N LEU A 137 -5.76 -4.31 -1.42
CA LEU A 137 -4.47 -4.20 -2.12
C LEU A 137 -3.83 -5.59 -2.33
N SER A 138 -4.58 -6.70 -2.19
CA SER A 138 -4.02 -8.03 -2.30
C SER A 138 -3.34 -8.24 -3.65
N PHE A 139 -2.14 -8.85 -3.62
CA PHE A 139 -1.29 -9.11 -4.79
C PHE A 139 -0.84 -7.86 -5.57
N SER A 140 -0.98 -6.66 -4.98
CA SER A 140 -0.43 -5.44 -5.56
C SER A 140 1.11 -5.43 -5.47
N ARG A 141 1.72 -4.61 -6.31
CA ARG A 141 3.16 -4.35 -6.30
C ARG A 141 3.43 -2.93 -5.84
N LEU A 142 4.26 -2.79 -4.80
CA LEU A 142 4.64 -1.55 -4.15
C LEU A 142 6.17 -1.50 -3.96
N MET A 143 6.91 -2.20 -4.83
CA MET A 143 8.36 -2.30 -4.70
C MET A 143 9.02 -0.93 -4.83
N TYR A 144 9.96 -0.66 -3.91
CA TYR A 144 10.75 0.58 -3.88
C TYR A 144 9.90 1.86 -3.81
N SER A 145 8.68 1.75 -3.29
CA SER A 145 7.79 2.90 -3.10
C SER A 145 8.10 3.63 -1.79
N TYR A 146 7.91 4.93 -1.80
CA TYR A 146 8.05 5.77 -0.62
C TYR A 146 6.71 5.86 0.11
N MET A 147 6.53 5.02 1.13
CA MET A 147 5.28 4.83 1.87
C MET A 147 5.38 5.35 3.32
N LYS A 148 6.28 6.28 3.58
CA LYS A 148 6.47 6.82 4.93
C LYS A 148 5.22 7.49 5.45
N GLN A 149 4.87 7.21 6.72
CA GLN A 149 3.70 7.75 7.40
C GLN A 149 2.35 7.37 6.76
N VAL A 150 2.28 6.27 6.00
CA VAL A 150 0.98 5.80 5.50
C VAL A 150 0.09 5.32 6.66
N GLU A 151 -1.21 5.48 6.50
CA GLU A 151 -2.22 4.90 7.39
C GLU A 151 -3.01 3.82 6.63
N ILE A 152 -3.02 2.58 7.13
CA ILE A 152 -3.74 1.46 6.52
C ILE A 152 -4.65 0.86 7.56
N LYS A 153 -5.96 0.87 7.30
CA LYS A 153 -6.97 0.39 8.25
C LYS A 153 -7.96 -0.56 7.60
N ILE A 154 -8.33 -1.63 8.32
CA ILE A 154 -9.39 -2.57 7.94
C ILE A 154 -9.21 -3.07 6.51
N SER A 155 -7.96 -3.28 6.09
CA SER A 155 -7.63 -3.50 4.69
C SER A 155 -7.04 -4.89 4.44
N LYS A 156 -6.97 -5.30 3.17
CA LYS A 156 -6.37 -6.56 2.75
C LYS A 156 -5.14 -6.27 1.91
N MET A 157 -4.00 -6.85 2.32
CA MET A 157 -2.71 -6.74 1.61
C MET A 157 -2.05 -8.11 1.44
N ARG A 158 -2.84 -9.19 1.34
CA ARG A 158 -2.32 -10.54 1.21
C ARG A 158 -1.49 -10.69 -0.05
N GLY A 159 -0.27 -11.26 0.10
CA GLY A 159 0.61 -11.47 -1.04
C GLY A 159 1.07 -10.21 -1.74
N THR A 160 0.91 -9.04 -1.12
CA THR A 160 1.45 -7.76 -1.63
C THR A 160 2.97 -7.82 -1.67
N ASN A 161 3.58 -7.30 -2.73
CA ASN A 161 5.02 -7.17 -2.85
C ASN A 161 5.47 -5.71 -2.62
N ALA A 162 5.99 -5.45 -1.41
CA ALA A 162 6.53 -4.15 -1.00
C ALA A 162 8.04 -4.24 -0.72
N ARG A 163 8.76 -5.07 -1.49
CA ARG A 163 10.22 -5.20 -1.36
C ARG A 163 10.91 -3.84 -1.50
N GLY A 164 11.81 -3.53 -0.53
CA GLY A 164 12.64 -2.33 -0.56
C GLY A 164 11.87 -1.02 -0.42
N SER A 165 10.59 -1.07 -0.02
CA SER A 165 9.78 0.13 0.23
C SER A 165 10.09 0.73 1.61
N ASP A 166 9.88 2.03 1.74
CA ASP A 166 9.97 2.75 3.02
C ASP A 166 8.58 2.95 3.60
N LEU A 167 8.23 2.16 4.63
CA LEU A 167 7.00 2.28 5.40
C LEU A 167 7.26 2.90 6.79
N SER A 168 8.43 3.49 7.02
CA SER A 168 8.79 3.99 8.36
C SER A 168 7.74 4.96 8.92
N PHE A 169 7.50 4.89 10.23
CA PHE A 169 6.51 5.69 10.97
C PHE A 169 5.05 5.47 10.54
N SER A 170 4.75 4.40 9.79
CA SER A 170 3.40 4.10 9.33
C SER A 170 2.53 3.47 10.42
N LYS A 171 1.22 3.60 10.26
CA LYS A 171 0.22 2.96 11.12
C LYS A 171 -0.58 1.96 10.32
N VAL A 172 -0.58 0.72 10.77
CA VAL A 172 -1.31 -0.37 10.15
C VAL A 172 -2.21 -1.01 11.20
N GLU A 173 -3.51 -0.97 10.99
CA GLU A 173 -4.50 -1.47 11.95
C GLU A 173 -5.47 -2.44 11.26
N GLU A 174 -5.85 -3.53 11.95
CA GLU A 174 -6.87 -4.49 11.50
C GLU A 174 -6.67 -4.97 10.05
N THR A 175 -5.41 -5.18 9.66
CA THR A 175 -5.02 -5.41 8.27
C THR A 175 -4.37 -6.79 8.09
N ASP A 176 -4.72 -7.48 6.99
CA ASP A 176 -4.17 -8.79 6.64
C ASP A 176 -3.04 -8.64 5.60
N LEU A 177 -1.79 -8.79 6.06
CA LEU A 177 -0.54 -8.81 5.28
C LEU A 177 0.01 -10.24 5.12
N SER A 178 -0.79 -11.28 5.34
CA SER A 178 -0.31 -12.66 5.27
C SER A 178 0.30 -12.98 3.90
N GLY A 179 1.46 -13.64 3.91
CA GLY A 179 2.20 -14.01 2.71
C GLY A 179 2.78 -12.83 1.92
N SER A 180 2.79 -11.62 2.48
CA SER A 180 3.38 -10.45 1.82
C SER A 180 4.92 -10.57 1.72
N ILE A 181 5.49 -9.88 0.73
CA ILE A 181 6.94 -9.78 0.50
C ILE A 181 7.40 -8.39 0.94
N LEU A 182 8.02 -8.32 2.12
CA LEU A 182 8.53 -7.11 2.77
C LEU A 182 10.07 -7.15 2.88
N LYS A 183 10.74 -7.91 1.99
CA LYS A 183 12.21 -8.02 1.99
C LYS A 183 12.86 -6.66 1.87
N TYR A 184 13.81 -6.38 2.75
CA TYR A 184 14.62 -5.14 2.73
C TYR A 184 13.78 -3.86 2.83
N SER A 185 12.53 -3.95 3.30
CA SER A 185 11.71 -2.76 3.56
C SER A 185 12.09 -2.10 4.87
N ASP A 186 11.87 -0.80 4.95
CA ASP A 186 11.98 -0.04 6.20
C ASP A 186 10.61 0.02 6.89
N LEU A 187 10.47 -0.69 8.00
CA LEU A 187 9.30 -0.73 8.87
C LEU A 187 9.62 -0.10 10.24
N SER A 188 10.71 0.67 10.32
CA SER A 188 11.15 1.26 11.59
C SER A 188 10.10 2.21 12.15
N SER A 189 9.92 2.14 13.47
CA SER A 189 8.93 2.97 14.21
C SER A 189 7.48 2.83 13.70
N CYS A 190 7.17 1.77 12.94
CA CYS A 190 5.78 1.47 12.58
C CYS A 190 4.96 1.07 13.81
N THR A 191 3.67 1.33 13.74
CA THR A 191 2.68 0.80 14.70
C THR A 191 1.79 -0.20 13.99
N PHE A 192 1.85 -1.47 14.44
CA PHE A 192 0.99 -2.55 13.98
C PHE A 192 0.01 -2.92 15.09
N LYS A 193 -1.28 -2.82 14.81
CA LYS A 193 -2.35 -3.20 15.74
C LYS A 193 -3.30 -4.18 15.07
N GLU A 194 -3.46 -5.36 15.66
CA GLU A 194 -4.34 -6.41 15.10
C GLU A 194 -3.98 -6.79 13.65
N VAL A 195 -2.68 -6.85 13.34
CA VAL A 195 -2.15 -7.12 12.01
C VAL A 195 -1.77 -8.60 11.88
N LYS A 196 -2.04 -9.18 10.70
CA LYS A 196 -1.60 -10.52 10.34
C LYS A 196 -0.45 -10.44 9.36
N LEU A 197 0.68 -11.05 9.73
CA LEU A 197 1.91 -11.19 8.95
C LEU A 197 2.31 -12.68 8.84
N SER A 198 1.37 -13.60 9.07
CA SER A 198 1.65 -15.04 8.96
C SER A 198 2.22 -15.37 7.58
N ASN A 199 3.30 -16.16 7.54
CA ASN A 199 4.02 -16.51 6.31
C ASN A 199 4.60 -15.31 5.53
N ALA A 200 4.73 -14.13 6.13
CA ALA A 200 5.33 -12.98 5.46
C ALA A 200 6.84 -13.16 5.30
N ASN A 201 7.39 -12.62 4.21
CA ASN A 201 8.82 -12.60 3.94
C ASN A 201 9.40 -11.23 4.34
N LEU A 202 10.06 -11.18 5.49
CA LEU A 202 10.67 -10.00 6.11
C LEU A 202 12.21 -10.07 6.09
N ILE A 203 12.82 -10.88 5.22
CA ILE A 203 14.29 -11.03 5.14
C ILE A 203 14.95 -9.66 5.01
N GLY A 204 15.86 -9.34 5.92
CA GLY A 204 16.62 -8.10 5.94
C GLY A 204 15.77 -6.83 6.13
N ALA A 205 14.52 -6.96 6.58
CA ALA A 205 13.67 -5.82 6.89
C ALA A 205 14.16 -5.09 8.15
N ASN A 206 13.98 -3.77 8.18
CA ASN A 206 14.25 -2.94 9.34
C ASN A 206 12.96 -2.73 10.15
N LEU A 207 12.84 -3.38 11.32
CA LEU A 207 11.73 -3.21 12.27
C LEU A 207 12.19 -2.50 13.57
N LYS A 208 13.31 -1.78 13.51
CA LYS A 208 13.85 -1.08 14.68
C LYS A 208 12.79 -0.15 15.29
N ASP A 209 12.65 -0.21 16.62
CA ASP A 209 11.69 0.57 17.40
C ASP A 209 10.21 0.37 16.96
N ALA A 210 9.88 -0.69 16.21
CA ALA A 210 8.51 -0.96 15.78
C ALA A 210 7.63 -1.45 16.93
N PHE A 211 6.36 -1.04 16.93
CA PHE A 211 5.34 -1.46 17.89
C PHE A 211 4.47 -2.55 17.27
N CYS A 212 4.75 -3.82 17.59
CA CYS A 212 4.12 -5.02 17.01
C CYS A 212 3.42 -5.89 18.07
N SER A 213 2.88 -5.30 19.13
CA SER A 213 2.24 -6.06 20.21
C SER A 213 1.03 -6.85 19.70
N GLY A 214 0.97 -8.15 20.00
CA GLY A 214 -0.12 -9.04 19.61
C GLY A 214 -0.20 -9.40 18.12
N VAL A 215 0.81 -9.06 17.33
CA VAL A 215 0.85 -9.34 15.88
C VAL A 215 1.00 -10.84 15.59
N GLN A 216 0.37 -11.34 14.52
CA GLN A 216 0.52 -12.70 14.03
C GLN A 216 1.68 -12.74 13.03
N LEU A 217 2.79 -13.38 13.42
CA LEU A 217 4.05 -13.55 12.65
C LEU A 217 4.42 -15.04 12.53
N ASP A 218 3.46 -15.93 12.76
CA ASP A 218 3.70 -17.37 12.64
C ASP A 218 4.19 -17.72 11.23
N GLU A 219 5.19 -18.60 11.16
CA GLU A 219 5.86 -19.02 9.91
C GLU A 219 6.51 -17.85 9.11
N ALA A 220 6.62 -16.64 9.69
CA ALA A 220 7.26 -15.52 9.01
C ALA A 220 8.78 -15.72 8.92
N ASN A 221 9.39 -15.26 7.83
CA ASN A 221 10.83 -15.26 7.64
C ASN A 221 11.43 -13.88 7.93
N LEU A 222 12.14 -13.76 9.06
CA LEU A 222 12.83 -12.56 9.53
C LEU A 222 14.37 -12.73 9.50
N GLU A 223 14.89 -13.58 8.62
CA GLU A 223 16.34 -13.79 8.43
C GLU A 223 17.04 -12.44 8.19
N GLY A 224 18.10 -12.16 8.98
CA GLY A 224 18.86 -10.91 8.88
C GLY A 224 18.08 -9.62 9.16
N ALA A 225 16.85 -9.71 9.67
CA ALA A 225 16.06 -8.52 10.00
C ALA A 225 16.60 -7.79 11.24
N ASP A 226 16.48 -6.46 11.28
CA ASP A 226 16.78 -5.65 12.47
C ASP A 226 15.52 -5.35 13.27
N LEU A 227 15.38 -5.98 14.44
CA LEU A 227 14.29 -5.76 15.39
C LEU A 227 14.78 -5.05 16.66
N THR A 228 15.89 -4.34 16.58
CA THR A 228 16.47 -3.65 17.75
C THR A 228 15.40 -2.78 18.43
N TYR A 229 15.17 -3.05 19.72
CA TYR A 229 14.15 -2.39 20.56
C TYR A 229 12.69 -2.51 20.07
N ALA A 230 12.39 -3.40 19.14
CA ALA A 230 11.01 -3.64 18.74
C ALA A 230 10.18 -4.22 19.90
N ASN A 231 8.90 -3.86 19.96
CA ASN A 231 7.97 -4.43 20.93
C ASN A 231 7.10 -5.52 20.27
N LEU A 232 7.36 -6.77 20.60
CA LEU A 232 6.64 -7.97 20.15
C LEU A 232 5.86 -8.63 21.30
N GLU A 233 5.48 -7.86 22.32
CA GLU A 233 4.73 -8.38 23.47
C GLU A 233 3.44 -9.09 23.01
N GLY A 234 3.24 -10.32 23.50
CA GLY A 234 2.06 -11.13 23.21
C GLY A 234 1.91 -11.59 21.75
N SER A 235 2.91 -11.35 20.90
CA SER A 235 2.85 -11.74 19.48
C SER A 235 2.97 -13.25 19.30
N ASN A 236 2.36 -13.77 18.23
CA ASN A 236 2.55 -15.15 17.81
C ASN A 236 3.68 -15.23 16.76
N LEU A 237 4.78 -15.90 17.15
CA LEU A 237 6.00 -16.08 16.35
C LEU A 237 6.30 -17.57 16.16
N GLN A 238 5.31 -18.44 16.33
CA GLN A 238 5.47 -19.87 16.19
C GLN A 238 6.04 -20.24 14.81
N ASN A 239 7.02 -21.16 14.77
CA ASN A 239 7.69 -21.59 13.53
C ASN A 239 8.35 -20.45 12.72
N SER A 240 8.58 -19.29 13.28
CA SER A 240 9.23 -18.18 12.58
C SER A 240 10.75 -18.35 12.49
N PHE A 241 11.38 -17.70 11.49
CA PHE A 241 12.81 -17.83 11.19
C PHE A 241 13.51 -16.50 11.45
N PHE A 242 14.51 -16.52 12.36
CA PHE A 242 15.32 -15.37 12.78
C PHE A 242 16.83 -15.60 12.56
N LEU A 243 17.21 -16.45 11.60
CA LEU A 243 18.64 -16.66 11.30
C LEU A 243 19.35 -15.31 11.11
N GLU A 244 20.43 -15.08 11.86
CA GLU A 244 21.25 -13.86 11.81
C GLU A 244 20.47 -12.55 12.13
N ALA A 245 19.24 -12.61 12.66
CA ALA A 245 18.47 -11.42 13.01
C ALA A 245 19.05 -10.65 14.20
N ASN A 246 18.93 -9.34 14.21
CA ASN A 246 19.29 -8.50 15.34
C ASN A 246 18.08 -8.26 16.25
N LEU A 247 18.04 -8.99 17.37
CA LEU A 247 16.99 -8.94 18.39
C LEU A 247 17.43 -8.17 19.65
N HIS A 248 18.47 -7.30 19.53
CA HIS A 248 18.98 -6.56 20.68
C HIS A 248 17.90 -5.71 21.35
N GLY A 249 17.62 -5.98 22.63
CA GLY A 249 16.61 -5.24 23.40
C GLY A 249 15.17 -5.44 22.97
N THR A 250 14.88 -6.37 22.06
CA THR A 250 13.52 -6.72 21.64
C THR A 250 12.68 -7.21 22.81
N ASN A 251 11.44 -6.74 22.94
CA ASN A 251 10.51 -7.19 23.98
C ASN A 251 9.63 -8.34 23.45
N PHE A 252 9.87 -9.56 23.94
CA PHE A 252 9.07 -10.77 23.69
C PHE A 252 8.20 -11.15 24.90
N THR A 253 7.88 -10.22 25.80
CA THR A 253 7.06 -10.54 26.98
C THR A 253 5.77 -11.22 26.55
N ASN A 254 5.47 -12.41 27.10
CA ASN A 254 4.30 -13.23 26.78
C ASN A 254 4.15 -13.62 25.28
N ALA A 255 5.17 -13.48 24.46
CA ALA A 255 5.14 -13.91 23.06
C ALA A 255 5.24 -15.44 22.93
N ASN A 256 4.67 -16.00 21.86
CA ASN A 256 4.84 -17.41 21.51
C ASN A 256 5.94 -17.57 20.45
N LEU A 257 7.11 -18.08 20.88
CA LEU A 257 8.27 -18.42 20.04
C LEU A 257 8.44 -19.94 19.90
N SER A 258 7.41 -20.75 20.21
CA SER A 258 7.57 -22.20 20.08
C SER A 258 7.97 -22.58 18.65
N ASP A 259 8.90 -23.54 18.56
CA ASP A 259 9.45 -24.03 17.29
C ASP A 259 10.12 -22.93 16.42
N ALA A 260 10.40 -21.74 16.97
CA ALA A 260 11.08 -20.67 16.26
C ALA A 260 12.58 -20.97 16.10
N TYR A 261 13.18 -20.49 15.00
CA TYR A 261 14.57 -20.72 14.62
C TYR A 261 15.40 -19.45 14.77
N LEU A 262 16.24 -19.38 15.84
CA LEU A 262 17.01 -18.19 16.21
C LEU A 262 18.53 -18.40 16.07
N VAL A 263 18.98 -19.31 15.21
CA VAL A 263 20.43 -19.58 15.01
C VAL A 263 21.13 -18.28 14.61
N ASP A 264 22.28 -18.02 15.25
CA ASP A 264 23.11 -16.83 15.04
C ASP A 264 22.39 -15.47 15.25
N ALA A 265 21.20 -15.47 15.83
CA ALA A 265 20.49 -14.24 16.17
C ALA A 265 21.15 -13.54 17.39
N ASN A 266 21.25 -12.20 17.30
CA ASN A 266 21.70 -11.39 18.43
C ASN A 266 20.56 -11.13 19.42
N ILE A 267 20.42 -11.97 20.44
CA ILE A 267 19.39 -11.87 21.50
C ILE A 267 19.84 -11.04 22.71
N SER A 268 20.91 -10.26 22.61
CA SER A 268 21.44 -9.51 23.74
C SER A 268 20.40 -8.50 24.26
N LYS A 269 20.16 -8.48 25.56
CA LYS A 269 19.16 -7.66 26.24
C LYS A 269 17.70 -7.91 25.81
N ALA A 270 17.41 -8.94 25.03
CA ALA A 270 16.04 -9.31 24.72
C ALA A 270 15.26 -9.66 26.01
N ILE A 271 13.99 -9.27 26.09
CA ILE A 271 13.11 -9.49 27.23
C ILE A 271 12.18 -10.65 26.91
N THR A 272 12.33 -11.78 27.59
CA THR A 272 11.56 -13.02 27.33
C THR A 272 10.66 -13.42 28.50
N LYS A 273 10.27 -12.47 29.35
CA LYS A 273 9.41 -12.76 30.51
C LYS A 273 8.07 -13.35 30.06
N GLY A 274 7.77 -14.58 30.48
CA GLY A 274 6.54 -15.28 30.14
C GLY A 274 6.42 -15.73 28.69
N ALA A 275 7.47 -15.59 27.88
CA ALA A 275 7.49 -16.10 26.51
C ALA A 275 7.48 -17.63 26.48
N ASN A 276 6.75 -18.22 25.54
CA ASN A 276 6.83 -19.64 25.23
C ASN A 276 8.04 -19.89 24.31
N LEU A 277 9.03 -20.62 24.80
CA LEU A 277 10.29 -20.98 24.10
C LEU A 277 10.35 -22.48 23.82
N GLU A 278 9.26 -23.23 23.87
CA GLU A 278 9.25 -24.66 23.63
C GLU A 278 9.83 -24.99 22.26
N ASN A 279 10.79 -25.92 22.19
CA ASN A 279 11.50 -26.33 20.98
C ASN A 279 12.18 -25.21 20.18
N THR A 280 12.35 -24.01 20.76
CA THR A 280 13.10 -22.93 20.10
C THR A 280 14.55 -23.33 19.86
N ILE A 281 15.05 -23.12 18.64
CA ILE A 281 16.45 -23.50 18.26
C ILE A 281 17.30 -22.23 18.28
N LEU A 282 18.34 -22.26 19.17
CA LEU A 282 19.26 -21.14 19.42
C LEU A 282 20.68 -21.36 18.85
N GLN A 283 21.04 -22.61 18.47
CA GLN A 283 22.39 -23.03 17.99
C GLN A 283 22.27 -24.05 16.88
#